data_d52444cb155165cf5830a016c7cc94c1
#
_entry.id   d52444cb155165cf5830a016c7cc94c1
#
_cell.length_a   1.000
_cell.length_b   1.000
_cell.length_c   1.000
_cell.angle_alpha   90.00
_cell.angle_beta   90.00
_cell.angle_gamma   90.00
#
_symmetry.space_group_name_H-M   'P 1'
#
loop_
_entity.id
_entity.type
_entity.pdbx_description
1 polymer ?
#
loop_
_entity_poly.entity_id
_entity_poly.type
_entity_poly.pdbx_seq_one_letter_code
_entity_poly.pdbx_strand_id
1 'polypeptide(L)'
;MISSRQTLALIVLFTVLAAPVHAAEPGEYRFAITPLLGYRMGGDFENEDTGAKVSLDDAAAVGFILNAPAEAVGDDAYTEWELYFSRQSAGIDEAPAGVDPALDMNISYLLLGGTYVGAGELVRPFLAAGIGAAHLSPDRSGYGSDTVFAVGIGGGAQVFPTERVGLRMEVRALGAVIDSHSNIFCASGPEGSACAVSASGNMLWQWEAFAGLVARF
;
A
#
# COMPACT_ATOMS: atom_id res chain seq x y z
N MET A 1 15.99 20.75 20.39
CA MET A 1 17.38 20.49 19.92
C MET A 1 17.30 19.34 18.93
N ILE A 2 17.33 19.64 17.63
CA ILE A 2 17.27 18.63 16.55
C ILE A 2 18.64 17.95 16.50
N SER A 3 18.68 16.61 16.60
CA SER A 3 19.92 15.82 16.61
C SER A 3 20.68 16.02 15.29
N SER A 4 21.99 16.21 15.37
CA SER A 4 22.90 16.43 14.22
C SER A 4 22.81 15.32 13.15
N ARG A 5 22.35 14.13 13.52
CA ARG A 5 22.12 12.98 12.59
C ARG A 5 20.89 13.19 11.71
N GLN A 6 19.83 13.85 12.22
CA GLN A 6 18.64 14.16 11.42
C GLN A 6 18.91 15.26 10.41
N THR A 7 19.75 16.24 10.77
CA THR A 7 20.15 17.30 9.84
C THR A 7 21.01 16.76 8.68
N LEU A 8 21.87 15.76 8.95
CA LEU A 8 22.68 15.14 7.90
C LEU A 8 21.84 14.33 6.90
N ALA A 9 20.81 13.62 7.38
CA ALA A 9 19.89 12.87 6.53
C ALA A 9 19.06 13.77 5.61
N LEU A 10 18.66 14.95 6.10
CA LEU A 10 17.92 15.92 5.32
C LEU A 10 18.79 16.57 4.23
N ILE A 11 20.06 16.85 4.53
CA ILE A 11 21.02 17.45 3.60
C ILE A 11 21.39 16.45 2.48
N VAL A 12 21.54 15.16 2.80
CA VAL A 12 21.82 14.13 1.78
C VAL A 12 20.63 13.95 0.84
N LEU A 13 19.40 14.07 1.32
CA LEU A 13 18.20 13.99 0.47
C LEU A 13 18.11 15.19 -0.48
N PHE A 14 18.55 16.38 -0.06
CA PHE A 14 18.50 17.60 -0.88
C PHE A 14 19.63 17.66 -1.93
N THR A 15 20.79 17.06 -1.68
CA THR A 15 21.93 17.08 -2.63
C THR A 15 21.74 16.13 -3.81
N VAL A 16 20.94 15.07 -3.69
CA VAL A 16 20.59 14.17 -4.81
C VAL A 16 19.69 14.85 -5.83
N LEU A 17 18.93 15.88 -5.44
CA LEU A 17 18.02 16.63 -6.31
C LEU A 17 18.71 17.70 -7.18
N ALA A 18 20.00 17.99 -6.97
CA ALA A 18 20.73 19.07 -7.67
C ALA A 18 21.59 18.58 -8.86
N ALA A 19 21.42 17.34 -9.34
CA ALA A 19 22.08 16.90 -10.58
C ALA A 19 21.53 17.67 -11.77
N PRO A 20 22.39 18.11 -12.75
CA PRO A 20 21.94 18.86 -13.92
C PRO A 20 20.92 18.03 -14.71
N VAL A 21 19.70 18.54 -14.79
CA VAL A 21 18.58 17.94 -15.51
C VAL A 21 18.84 18.15 -17.00
N HIS A 22 19.29 17.10 -17.71
CA HIS A 22 19.10 17.04 -19.15
C HIS A 22 17.65 16.61 -19.38
N ALA A 23 16.94 17.39 -20.16
CA ALA A 23 15.57 17.10 -20.55
C ALA A 23 15.54 15.75 -21.29
N ALA A 24 14.94 14.73 -20.66
CA ALA A 24 14.64 13.46 -21.31
C ALA A 24 13.24 13.53 -21.91
N GLU A 25 13.06 13.05 -23.13
CA GLU A 25 11.72 13.00 -23.73
C GLU A 25 10.75 12.15 -22.92
N PRO A 26 9.41 12.42 -22.97
CA PRO A 26 8.41 11.63 -22.26
C PRO A 26 8.55 10.15 -22.68
N GLY A 27 8.97 9.29 -21.73
CA GLY A 27 9.23 7.86 -21.98
C GLY A 27 10.70 7.42 -21.90
N GLU A 28 11.68 8.33 -21.89
CA GLU A 28 13.11 8.00 -21.79
C GLU A 28 13.60 7.89 -20.33
N TYR A 29 12.90 7.21 -19.46
CA TYR A 29 13.42 6.84 -18.15
C TYR A 29 13.47 5.30 -18.04
N ARG A 30 14.40 4.79 -17.23
CA ARG A 30 14.55 3.35 -17.02
C ARG A 30 13.68 2.85 -15.88
N PHE A 31 13.51 3.67 -14.86
CA PHE A 31 12.65 3.38 -13.73
C PHE A 31 12.23 4.68 -13.03
N ALA A 32 11.14 4.62 -12.31
CA ALA A 32 10.70 5.68 -11.42
C ALA A 32 10.44 5.12 -10.01
N ILE A 33 10.71 5.93 -8.99
CA ILE A 33 10.37 5.63 -7.61
C ILE A 33 9.43 6.70 -7.08
N THR A 34 8.40 6.25 -6.36
CA THR A 34 7.40 7.14 -5.74
C THR A 34 7.22 6.74 -4.29
N PRO A 35 7.91 7.36 -3.32
CA PRO A 35 7.54 7.24 -1.91
C PRO A 35 6.13 7.77 -1.70
N LEU A 36 5.35 7.06 -0.89
CA LEU A 36 3.93 7.30 -0.66
C LEU A 36 3.67 7.69 0.78
N LEU A 37 2.78 8.65 0.96
CA LEU A 37 2.12 8.94 2.22
C LEU A 37 0.62 9.02 1.96
N GLY A 38 -0.16 8.25 2.71
CA GLY A 38 -1.59 8.13 2.49
C GLY A 38 -2.36 7.84 3.75
N TYR A 39 -3.64 7.59 3.53
CA TYR A 39 -4.59 7.21 4.55
C TYR A 39 -5.42 6.05 4.03
N ARG A 40 -5.49 4.97 4.81
CA ARG A 40 -6.22 3.76 4.44
C ARG A 40 -7.42 3.59 5.34
N MET A 41 -8.55 3.30 4.73
CA MET A 41 -9.89 3.22 5.32
C MET A 41 -10.52 1.86 5.04
N GLY A 42 -11.40 1.44 5.93
CA GLY A 42 -12.11 0.17 5.81
C GLY A 42 -11.27 -1.01 6.28
N GLY A 43 -11.81 -2.19 6.14
CA GLY A 43 -11.21 -3.42 6.61
C GLY A 43 -12.09 -4.07 7.65
N ASP A 44 -13.32 -4.44 7.25
CA ASP A 44 -14.24 -5.14 8.13
C ASP A 44 -14.10 -6.64 7.94
N PHE A 45 -14.04 -7.38 9.05
CA PHE A 45 -14.10 -8.82 9.10
C PHE A 45 -15.43 -9.23 9.73
N GLU A 46 -16.11 -10.19 9.14
CA GLU A 46 -17.30 -10.79 9.75
C GLU A 46 -17.01 -12.25 10.10
N ASN A 47 -17.26 -12.61 11.36
CA ASN A 47 -17.21 -14.01 11.80
C ASN A 47 -18.53 -14.68 11.42
N GLU A 48 -18.51 -15.63 10.48
CA GLU A 48 -19.72 -16.31 10.00
C GLU A 48 -20.42 -17.15 11.07
N ASP A 49 -19.68 -17.68 12.04
CA ASP A 49 -20.26 -18.52 13.10
C ASP A 49 -20.99 -17.70 14.16
N THR A 50 -20.52 -16.50 14.43
CA THR A 50 -21.05 -15.65 15.52
C THR A 50 -21.73 -14.39 15.03
N GLY A 51 -21.56 -14.01 13.75
CA GLY A 51 -22.00 -12.73 13.20
C GLY A 51 -21.28 -11.52 13.81
N ALA A 52 -20.22 -11.73 14.57
CA ALA A 52 -19.44 -10.66 15.16
C ALA A 52 -18.61 -9.95 14.07
N LYS A 53 -18.70 -8.63 14.01
CA LYS A 53 -17.89 -7.79 13.13
C LYS A 53 -16.69 -7.29 13.88
N VAL A 54 -15.55 -7.32 13.20
CA VAL A 54 -14.30 -6.71 13.65
C VAL A 54 -13.95 -5.65 12.62
N SER A 55 -13.96 -4.41 13.02
CA SER A 55 -13.59 -3.28 12.18
C SER A 55 -12.21 -2.79 12.55
N LEU A 56 -11.39 -2.51 11.55
CA LEU A 56 -10.09 -1.88 11.72
C LEU A 56 -10.23 -0.37 11.68
N ASP A 57 -9.48 0.30 12.54
CA ASP A 57 -9.40 1.75 12.52
C ASP A 57 -8.79 2.26 11.20
N ASP A 58 -9.34 3.35 10.73
CA ASP A 58 -8.71 4.11 9.65
C ASP A 58 -7.39 4.70 10.12
N ALA A 59 -6.32 4.48 9.36
CA ALA A 59 -4.99 4.92 9.79
C ALA A 59 -4.11 5.38 8.62
N ALA A 60 -3.04 6.11 8.97
CA ALA A 60 -2.02 6.50 8.01
C ALA A 60 -1.32 5.28 7.42
N ALA A 61 -1.06 5.33 6.12
CA ALA A 61 -0.31 4.33 5.38
C ALA A 61 0.93 4.97 4.75
N VAL A 62 2.01 4.21 4.72
CA VAL A 62 3.27 4.60 4.10
C VAL A 62 3.75 3.50 3.17
N GLY A 63 4.45 3.88 2.10
CA GLY A 63 4.92 2.89 1.16
C GLY A 63 5.75 3.47 0.03
N PHE A 64 5.85 2.72 -1.05
CA PHE A 64 6.49 3.17 -2.28
C PHE A 64 5.92 2.43 -3.49
N ILE A 65 6.05 3.07 -4.65
CA ILE A 65 5.84 2.46 -5.95
C ILE A 65 7.16 2.50 -6.73
N LEU A 66 7.48 1.40 -7.40
CA LEU A 66 8.51 1.34 -8.43
C LEU A 66 7.82 1.11 -9.77
N ASN A 67 8.09 1.99 -10.74
CA ASN A 67 7.61 1.83 -12.10
C ASN A 67 8.78 1.61 -13.05
N ALA A 68 8.56 0.81 -14.09
CA ALA A 68 9.44 0.66 -15.24
C ALA A 68 8.62 0.76 -16.52
N PRO A 69 9.05 1.54 -17.53
CA PRO A 69 8.36 1.62 -18.81
C PRO A 69 8.16 0.24 -19.43
N ALA A 70 6.98 0.00 -20.01
CA ALA A 70 6.65 -1.22 -20.72
C ALA A 70 6.44 -0.94 -22.21
N GLU A 71 5.28 -0.43 -22.60
CA GLU A 71 4.93 -0.23 -24.02
C GLU A 71 4.28 1.13 -24.25
N ALA A 72 4.57 1.75 -25.39
CA ALA A 72 3.84 2.91 -25.88
C ALA A 72 2.45 2.48 -26.38
N VAL A 73 1.43 3.30 -26.11
CA VAL A 73 0.06 3.07 -26.53
C VAL A 73 -0.42 4.29 -27.31
N GLY A 74 -0.33 4.22 -28.65
CA GLY A 74 -0.55 5.38 -29.50
C GLY A 74 0.55 6.43 -29.37
N ASP A 75 0.22 7.70 -29.61
CA ASP A 75 1.22 8.77 -29.69
C ASP A 75 1.61 9.35 -28.32
N ASP A 76 0.71 9.33 -27.33
CA ASP A 76 0.91 10.07 -26.07
C ASP A 76 0.63 9.25 -24.80
N ALA A 77 0.10 8.04 -24.90
CA ALA A 77 -0.16 7.15 -23.77
C ALA A 77 0.88 6.03 -23.71
N TYR A 78 1.08 5.47 -22.53
CA TYR A 78 2.02 4.35 -22.33
C TYR A 78 1.62 3.48 -21.13
N THR A 79 2.20 2.30 -21.08
CA THR A 79 2.09 1.40 -19.94
C THR A 79 3.41 1.28 -19.19
N GLU A 80 3.31 0.98 -17.92
CA GLU A 80 4.44 0.74 -17.01
C GLU A 80 4.21 -0.56 -16.26
N TRP A 81 5.25 -1.31 -16.00
CA TRP A 81 5.27 -2.28 -14.93
C TRP A 81 5.24 -1.54 -13.60
N GLU A 82 4.50 -2.08 -12.63
CA GLU A 82 4.38 -1.47 -11.31
C GLU A 82 4.63 -2.50 -10.22
N LEU A 83 5.54 -2.19 -9.29
CA LEU A 83 5.65 -2.84 -7.99
C LEU A 83 5.17 -1.85 -6.93
N TYR A 84 4.07 -2.20 -6.29
CA TYR A 84 3.46 -1.42 -5.22
C TYR A 84 3.70 -2.08 -3.88
N PHE A 85 4.15 -1.29 -2.91
CA PHE A 85 4.24 -1.68 -1.50
C PHE A 85 3.62 -0.60 -0.63
N SER A 86 2.76 -0.99 0.31
CA SER A 86 2.29 -0.09 1.38
C SER A 86 2.08 -0.84 2.68
N ARG A 87 2.19 -0.12 3.80
CA ARG A 87 2.00 -0.61 5.16
C ARG A 87 1.17 0.37 5.98
N GLN A 88 0.25 -0.17 6.75
CA GLN A 88 -0.57 0.50 7.74
C GLN A 88 -0.44 -0.23 9.07
N SER A 89 -0.48 0.52 10.19
CA SER A 89 -0.72 -0.01 11.53
C SER A 89 -2.04 0.60 12.01
N ALA A 90 -3.03 -0.25 12.26
CA ALA A 90 -4.39 0.15 12.64
C ALA A 90 -4.81 -0.55 13.92
N GLY A 91 -5.49 0.17 14.81
CA GLY A 91 -6.17 -0.39 15.98
C GLY A 91 -7.39 -1.23 15.57
N ILE A 92 -7.95 -1.95 16.54
CA ILE A 92 -9.19 -2.69 16.36
C ILE A 92 -10.28 -1.91 17.10
N ASP A 93 -11.23 -1.32 16.36
CA ASP A 93 -12.29 -0.48 16.93
C ASP A 93 -13.33 -1.31 17.70
N GLU A 94 -13.71 -2.49 17.18
CA GLU A 94 -14.59 -3.44 17.87
C GLU A 94 -13.87 -4.77 18.07
N ALA A 95 -13.29 -4.96 19.26
CA ALA A 95 -12.63 -6.22 19.62
C ALA A 95 -13.65 -7.25 20.09
N PRO A 96 -13.72 -8.47 19.49
CA PRO A 96 -14.55 -9.55 19.98
C PRO A 96 -14.15 -9.99 21.40
N ALA A 97 -15.05 -10.66 22.11
CA ALA A 97 -14.76 -11.20 23.42
C ALA A 97 -13.55 -12.15 23.37
N GLY A 98 -12.49 -11.83 24.13
CA GLY A 98 -11.23 -12.59 24.18
C GLY A 98 -10.08 -12.01 23.35
N VAL A 99 -10.32 -10.96 22.55
CA VAL A 99 -9.28 -10.16 21.89
C VAL A 99 -8.98 -8.93 22.74
N ASP A 100 -7.71 -8.61 22.93
CA ASP A 100 -7.30 -7.42 23.66
C ASP A 100 -7.64 -6.17 22.82
N PRO A 101 -8.47 -5.22 23.32
CA PRO A 101 -8.85 -4.03 22.58
C PRO A 101 -7.67 -3.08 22.30
N ALA A 102 -6.52 -3.28 22.92
CA ALA A 102 -5.29 -2.52 22.67
C ALA A 102 -4.34 -3.22 21.69
N LEU A 103 -4.85 -4.10 20.82
CA LEU A 103 -4.09 -4.80 19.81
C LEU A 103 -4.07 -4.00 18.51
N ASP A 104 -2.87 -3.65 18.04
CA ASP A 104 -2.69 -3.07 16.72
C ASP A 104 -2.46 -4.16 15.66
N MET A 105 -3.07 -3.99 14.50
CA MET A 105 -2.89 -4.85 13.34
C MET A 105 -2.00 -4.14 12.31
N ASN A 106 -0.87 -4.75 11.97
CA ASN A 106 -0.03 -4.33 10.87
C ASN A 106 -0.46 -5.03 9.59
N ILE A 107 -0.84 -4.27 8.57
CA ILE A 107 -1.23 -4.79 7.27
C ILE A 107 -0.29 -4.22 6.20
N SER A 108 0.42 -5.10 5.53
CA SER A 108 1.33 -4.75 4.45
C SER A 108 0.89 -5.41 3.14
N TYR A 109 0.81 -4.64 2.07
CA TYR A 109 0.53 -5.13 0.72
C TYR A 109 1.79 -5.07 -0.13
N LEU A 110 2.04 -6.12 -0.91
CA LEU A 110 3.04 -6.16 -1.97
C LEU A 110 2.38 -6.69 -3.24
N LEU A 111 2.21 -5.81 -4.24
CA LEU A 111 1.54 -6.13 -5.49
C LEU A 111 2.48 -5.89 -6.67
N LEU A 112 2.43 -6.79 -7.65
CA LEU A 112 3.05 -6.64 -8.96
C LEU A 112 1.95 -6.50 -10.00
N GLY A 113 2.09 -5.52 -10.88
CA GLY A 113 1.08 -5.23 -11.88
C GLY A 113 1.52 -4.25 -12.93
N GLY A 114 0.60 -3.42 -13.37
CA GLY A 114 0.87 -2.40 -14.36
C GLY A 114 0.04 -1.14 -14.16
N THR A 115 0.55 -0.06 -14.73
CA THR A 115 -0.11 1.24 -14.78
C THR A 115 -0.28 1.62 -16.25
N TYR A 116 -1.49 1.98 -16.64
CA TYR A 116 -1.76 2.66 -17.91
C TYR A 116 -1.80 4.17 -17.66
N VAL A 117 -0.91 4.90 -18.31
CA VAL A 117 -0.82 6.36 -18.20
C VAL A 117 -1.38 6.96 -19.48
N GLY A 118 -2.44 7.74 -19.33
CA GLY A 118 -3.11 8.42 -20.43
C GLY A 118 -2.36 9.66 -20.92
N ALA A 119 -2.79 10.16 -22.08
CA ALA A 119 -2.27 11.38 -22.68
C ALA A 119 -2.47 12.61 -21.78
N GLY A 120 -1.53 13.53 -21.84
CA GLY A 120 -1.56 14.81 -21.17
C GLY A 120 -0.19 15.45 -21.07
N GLU A 121 -0.09 16.75 -21.24
CA GLU A 121 1.18 17.47 -21.20
C GLU A 121 1.67 17.64 -19.74
N LEU A 122 0.88 18.30 -18.91
CA LEU A 122 1.23 18.57 -17.51
C LEU A 122 0.57 17.59 -16.55
N VAL A 123 -0.69 17.23 -16.80
CA VAL A 123 -1.48 16.33 -15.96
C VAL A 123 -1.80 15.08 -16.77
N ARG A 124 -1.36 13.92 -16.28
CA ARG A 124 -1.59 12.62 -16.93
C ARG A 124 -2.47 11.76 -16.04
N PRO A 125 -3.71 11.46 -16.45
CA PRO A 125 -4.54 10.49 -15.75
C PRO A 125 -3.96 9.10 -15.91
N PHE A 126 -4.18 8.24 -14.92
CA PHE A 126 -3.73 6.85 -14.99
C PHE A 126 -4.71 5.89 -14.31
N LEU A 127 -4.61 4.63 -14.71
CA LEU A 127 -5.22 3.49 -14.06
C LEU A 127 -4.13 2.48 -13.71
N ALA A 128 -4.21 1.89 -12.53
CA ALA A 128 -3.26 0.89 -12.06
C ALA A 128 -4.00 -0.35 -11.57
N ALA A 129 -3.43 -1.52 -11.82
CA ALA A 129 -3.94 -2.77 -11.29
C ALA A 129 -2.78 -3.72 -10.97
N GLY A 130 -2.95 -4.56 -9.95
CA GLY A 130 -1.92 -5.52 -9.58
C GLY A 130 -2.47 -6.66 -8.73
N ILE A 131 -1.68 -7.71 -8.67
CA ILE A 131 -1.92 -8.91 -7.86
C ILE A 131 -0.69 -9.20 -7.01
N GLY A 132 -0.88 -9.86 -5.88
CA GLY A 132 0.24 -10.19 -5.00
C GLY A 132 -0.20 -10.73 -3.66
N ALA A 133 0.35 -10.21 -2.58
CA ALA A 133 0.09 -10.69 -1.24
C ALA A 133 -0.17 -9.55 -0.25
N ALA A 134 -1.01 -9.84 0.73
CA ALA A 134 -1.19 -9.05 1.94
C ALA A 134 -0.63 -9.84 3.12
N HIS A 135 0.22 -9.22 3.92
CA HIS A 135 0.74 -9.77 5.16
C HIS A 135 0.08 -9.06 6.35
N LEU A 136 -0.65 -9.84 7.13
CA LEU A 136 -1.36 -9.40 8.33
C LEU A 136 -0.60 -9.89 9.55
N SER A 137 -0.23 -9.00 10.44
CA SER A 137 0.58 -9.33 11.63
C SER A 137 0.13 -8.49 12.83
N PRO A 138 -0.44 -9.11 13.87
CA PRO A 138 -0.70 -8.43 15.12
C PRO A 138 0.60 -7.94 15.78
N ASP A 139 0.56 -6.79 16.47
CA ASP A 139 1.75 -6.18 17.10
C ASP A 139 2.14 -6.82 18.44
N ARG A 140 1.54 -7.96 18.79
CA ARG A 140 1.84 -8.67 20.03
C ARG A 140 2.32 -10.08 19.80
N SER A 141 3.32 -10.47 20.61
CA SER A 141 3.80 -11.86 20.68
C SER A 141 2.71 -12.79 21.21
N GLY A 142 2.53 -13.94 20.56
CA GLY A 142 1.53 -14.95 20.93
C GLY A 142 0.37 -15.04 19.94
N TYR A 143 0.20 -14.07 19.05
CA TYR A 143 -0.76 -14.12 17.94
C TYR A 143 -0.05 -14.56 16.65
N GLY A 144 -0.75 -15.30 15.79
CA GLY A 144 -0.25 -15.73 14.49
C GLY A 144 -0.27 -14.57 13.48
N SER A 145 0.70 -14.55 12.55
CA SER A 145 0.66 -13.72 11.35
C SER A 145 0.26 -14.57 10.16
N ASP A 146 -0.37 -13.97 9.18
CA ASP A 146 -0.77 -14.66 7.95
C ASP A 146 -0.42 -13.86 6.71
N THR A 147 -0.21 -14.57 5.60
CA THR A 147 0.05 -13.99 4.29
C THR A 147 -0.93 -14.56 3.29
N VAL A 148 -1.79 -13.71 2.78
CA VAL A 148 -2.90 -14.08 1.92
C VAL A 148 -2.76 -13.46 0.54
N PHE A 149 -3.45 -14.04 -0.45
CA PHE A 149 -3.50 -13.47 -1.79
C PHE A 149 -4.20 -12.12 -1.78
N ALA A 150 -3.67 -11.17 -2.53
CA ALA A 150 -4.21 -9.82 -2.61
C ALA A 150 -4.27 -9.31 -4.05
N VAL A 151 -5.22 -8.41 -4.26
CA VAL A 151 -5.41 -7.68 -5.52
C VAL A 151 -5.53 -6.19 -5.22
N GLY A 152 -5.20 -5.37 -6.20
CA GLY A 152 -5.39 -3.94 -6.10
C GLY A 152 -5.79 -3.33 -7.43
N ILE A 153 -6.70 -2.36 -7.38
CA ILE A 153 -7.05 -1.54 -8.53
C ILE A 153 -7.13 -0.09 -8.07
N GLY A 154 -6.53 0.80 -8.83
CA GLY A 154 -6.49 2.22 -8.49
C GLY A 154 -6.49 3.11 -9.71
N GLY A 155 -6.60 4.39 -9.45
CA GLY A 155 -6.51 5.41 -10.47
C GLY A 155 -6.28 6.78 -9.87
N GLY A 156 -5.79 7.67 -10.69
CA GLY A 156 -5.43 9.00 -10.23
C GLY A 156 -4.84 9.85 -11.33
N ALA A 157 -4.01 10.78 -10.91
CA ALA A 157 -3.29 11.68 -11.81
C ALA A 157 -1.83 11.85 -11.39
N GLN A 158 -0.98 11.98 -12.37
CA GLN A 158 0.41 12.41 -12.23
C GLN A 158 0.56 13.80 -12.80
N VAL A 159 1.29 14.65 -12.10
CA VAL A 159 1.60 16.02 -12.55
C VAL A 159 3.12 16.14 -12.63
N PHE A 160 3.66 16.43 -13.80
CA PHE A 160 5.09 16.57 -14.04
C PHE A 160 5.45 18.01 -14.38
N PRO A 161 5.81 18.85 -13.38
CA PRO A 161 6.35 20.18 -13.65
C PRO A 161 7.73 20.11 -14.30
N THR A 162 8.43 19.01 -14.18
CA THR A 162 9.69 18.71 -14.85
C THR A 162 9.65 17.27 -15.40
N GLU A 163 10.51 16.93 -16.33
CA GLU A 163 10.54 15.58 -16.93
C GLU A 163 10.93 14.49 -15.93
N ARG A 164 11.66 14.83 -14.88
CA ARG A 164 12.20 13.87 -13.90
C ARG A 164 11.50 13.84 -12.57
N VAL A 165 10.81 14.92 -12.20
CA VAL A 165 10.16 15.02 -10.89
C VAL A 165 8.70 15.37 -11.09
N GLY A 166 7.83 14.61 -10.47
CA GLY A 166 6.39 14.79 -10.53
C GLY A 166 5.72 14.55 -9.19
N LEU A 167 4.42 14.80 -9.16
CA LEU A 167 3.52 14.47 -8.06
C LEU A 167 2.53 13.42 -8.56
N ARG A 168 2.31 12.37 -7.79
CA ARG A 168 1.27 11.36 -8.03
C ARG A 168 0.24 11.45 -6.94
N MET A 169 -1.04 11.47 -7.32
CA MET A 169 -2.19 11.35 -6.43
C MET A 169 -3.04 10.18 -6.90
N GLU A 170 -3.41 9.29 -5.98
CA GLU A 170 -4.11 8.05 -6.32
C GLU A 170 -5.11 7.66 -5.24
N VAL A 171 -6.22 7.05 -5.67
CA VAL A 171 -7.12 6.26 -4.82
C VAL A 171 -7.06 4.82 -5.30
N ARG A 172 -6.84 3.89 -4.37
CA ARG A 172 -6.70 2.46 -4.66
C ARG A 172 -7.63 1.64 -3.76
N ALA A 173 -8.37 0.73 -4.37
CA ALA A 173 -9.06 -0.35 -3.67
C ALA A 173 -8.10 -1.54 -3.56
N LEU A 174 -7.96 -2.06 -2.35
CA LEU A 174 -7.13 -3.22 -2.01
C LEU A 174 -8.05 -4.33 -1.50
N GLY A 175 -7.94 -5.52 -2.07
CA GLY A 175 -8.67 -6.70 -1.65
C GLY A 175 -7.71 -7.79 -1.20
N ALA A 176 -7.91 -8.36 -0.02
CA ALA A 176 -7.17 -9.51 0.47
C ALA A 176 -8.12 -10.69 0.69
N VAL A 177 -7.79 -11.85 0.12
CA VAL A 177 -8.60 -13.06 0.23
C VAL A 177 -8.26 -13.77 1.52
N ILE A 178 -9.16 -13.70 2.50
CA ILE A 178 -8.99 -14.36 3.79
C ILE A 178 -9.65 -15.73 3.69
N ASP A 179 -8.83 -16.77 3.78
CA ASP A 179 -9.29 -18.15 3.72
C ASP A 179 -9.73 -18.64 5.12
N SER A 180 -10.65 -19.60 5.18
CA SER A 180 -11.17 -20.21 6.42
C SER A 180 -10.11 -20.90 7.29
N HIS A 181 -8.89 -21.02 6.79
CA HIS A 181 -7.73 -21.53 7.51
C HIS A 181 -6.77 -20.45 8.03
N SER A 182 -7.12 -19.17 7.85
CA SER A 182 -6.31 -18.06 8.36
C SER A 182 -6.34 -18.00 9.88
N ASN A 183 -5.15 -18.14 10.50
CA ASN A 183 -4.99 -18.18 11.96
C ASN A 183 -4.71 -16.78 12.56
N ILE A 184 -5.28 -15.73 12.00
CA ILE A 184 -4.91 -14.32 12.28
C ILE A 184 -5.23 -13.95 13.72
N PHE A 185 -6.12 -14.47 14.42
CA PHE A 185 -6.41 -14.14 15.82
C PHE A 185 -6.39 -15.38 16.71
N CYS A 186 -5.53 -16.35 16.42
CA CYS A 186 -5.35 -17.52 17.22
C CYS A 186 -4.25 -17.30 18.25
N ALA A 187 -4.58 -17.32 19.54
CA ALA A 187 -3.63 -17.34 20.63
C ALA A 187 -3.38 -18.78 21.07
N SER A 188 -2.11 -19.19 21.16
CA SER A 188 -1.71 -20.48 21.70
C SER A 188 -1.26 -20.31 23.15
N GLY A 189 -1.96 -20.94 24.09
CA GLY A 189 -1.64 -20.93 25.51
C GLY A 189 -1.49 -22.34 26.07
N PRO A 190 -1.06 -22.49 27.37
CA PRO A 190 -0.88 -23.79 28.03
C PRO A 190 -2.17 -24.62 28.10
N GLU A 191 -3.34 -24.01 27.96
CA GLU A 191 -4.66 -24.66 28.05
C GLU A 191 -5.30 -24.94 26.68
N GLY A 192 -4.58 -24.69 25.57
CA GLY A 192 -5.04 -24.92 24.20
C GLY A 192 -4.92 -23.69 23.32
N SER A 193 -5.23 -23.84 22.04
CA SER A 193 -5.32 -22.72 21.08
C SER A 193 -6.80 -22.31 20.97
N ALA A 194 -7.08 -21.03 21.21
CA ALA A 194 -8.38 -20.41 20.95
C ALA A 194 -8.24 -19.42 19.80
N CYS A 195 -9.07 -19.57 18.76
CA CYS A 195 -9.16 -18.62 17.66
C CYS A 195 -10.38 -17.73 17.89
N ALA A 196 -10.18 -16.42 17.93
CA ALA A 196 -11.26 -15.47 18.14
C ALA A 196 -12.03 -15.16 16.85
N VAL A 197 -11.42 -15.38 15.68
CA VAL A 197 -12.02 -15.17 14.36
C VAL A 197 -11.67 -16.34 13.42
N SER A 198 -12.69 -17.07 13.00
CA SER A 198 -12.67 -18.00 11.87
C SER A 198 -13.27 -17.24 10.69
N ALA A 199 -12.45 -16.64 9.84
CA ALA A 199 -12.96 -16.02 8.62
C ALA A 199 -13.06 -17.10 7.55
N SER A 200 -14.22 -17.34 6.99
CA SER A 200 -14.42 -18.26 5.88
C SER A 200 -14.67 -17.47 4.61
N GLY A 201 -13.72 -17.54 3.66
CA GLY A 201 -13.93 -17.14 2.26
C GLY A 201 -14.25 -15.67 1.99
N ASN A 202 -14.05 -14.76 2.93
CA ASN A 202 -14.38 -13.36 2.79
C ASN A 202 -13.21 -12.56 2.24
N MET A 203 -13.49 -11.60 1.37
CA MET A 203 -12.51 -10.65 0.86
C MET A 203 -12.51 -9.41 1.75
N LEU A 204 -11.38 -9.13 2.39
CA LEU A 204 -11.14 -7.88 3.11
C LEU A 204 -10.91 -6.77 2.10
N TRP A 205 -11.80 -5.79 2.07
CA TRP A 205 -11.67 -4.63 1.22
C TRP A 205 -11.23 -3.41 2.00
N GLN A 206 -10.20 -2.74 1.49
CA GLN A 206 -9.70 -1.47 2.02
C GLN A 206 -9.56 -0.45 0.90
N TRP A 207 -9.78 0.81 1.22
CA TRP A 207 -9.55 1.93 0.32
C TRP A 207 -8.35 2.73 0.81
N GLU A 208 -7.43 3.05 -0.08
CA GLU A 208 -6.28 3.86 0.24
C GLU A 208 -6.22 5.08 -0.67
N ALA A 209 -6.16 6.29 -0.07
CA ALA A 209 -5.89 7.53 -0.78
C ALA A 209 -4.49 7.99 -0.42
N PHE A 210 -3.65 8.27 -1.40
CA PHE A 210 -2.28 8.67 -1.16
C PHE A 210 -1.76 9.73 -2.15
N ALA A 211 -0.70 10.40 -1.72
CA ALA A 211 0.12 11.26 -2.55
C ALA A 211 1.59 10.86 -2.43
N GLY A 212 2.35 11.07 -3.49
CA GLY A 212 3.77 10.78 -3.54
C GLY A 212 4.53 11.63 -4.55
N LEU A 213 5.81 11.80 -4.30
CA LEU A 213 6.72 12.47 -5.23
C LEU A 213 7.33 11.41 -6.16
N VAL A 214 7.13 11.58 -7.46
CA VAL A 214 7.71 10.70 -8.49
C VAL A 214 9.09 11.21 -8.85
N ALA A 215 10.08 10.33 -8.78
CA ALA A 215 11.43 10.59 -9.31
C ALA A 215 11.74 9.58 -10.43
N ARG A 216 12.05 10.06 -11.62
CA ARG A 216 12.40 9.29 -12.83
C ARG A 216 13.91 9.29 -13.07
N PHE A 217 14.47 8.12 -13.45
CA PHE A 217 15.90 7.88 -13.65
C PHE A 217 16.19 7.21 -14.98
#